data_bf3203718c3fa76b8c4ab86b11c8f6a0
#
_entry.id   bf3203718c3fa76b8c4ab86b11c8f6a0
#
_cell.length_a   1.000
_cell.length_b   1.000
_cell.length_c   1.000
_cell.angle_alpha   90.00
_cell.angle_beta   90.00
_cell.angle_gamma   90.00
#
_symmetry.space_group_name_H-M   'P 1'
#
loop_
_entity.id
_entity.type
_entity.pdbx_description
1 polymer ?
#
loop_
_entity_poly.entity_id
_entity_poly.type
_entity_poly.pdbx_seq_one_letter_code
_entity_poly.pdbx_strand_id
1 'polypeptide(L)'
;MEFLQDLFSRLRDLPELVRWAGTVGMMLIIFCETGLLIGLFLPGDSLLVTAGLLGATRPEFGIHVWTLGPLLIAAAIVGDSVGYQIGRVTGPRIFSREDGLIFKRKYLAKANDFYQTHGGKTVMIARFVPIVRTFAPVLAGVGAMPYLRFASFSISGSIIWIWSMLLIGYGLGRTIPGVAQHVEKVILAVILLSVLPGVFSWWRARQKSKARAQA
;
A
#
# COMPACT_ATOMS: atom_id res chain seq x y z
N MET A 1 -2.08 -27.50 -8.53
CA MET A 1 -0.85 -27.13 -7.78
C MET A 1 0.12 -26.35 -8.64
N GLU A 2 0.25 -26.66 -9.93
CA GLU A 2 1.13 -25.97 -10.89
C GLU A 2 0.83 -24.45 -11.03
N PHE A 3 -0.45 -24.07 -11.09
CA PHE A 3 -0.83 -22.65 -11.19
C PHE A 3 -0.32 -21.81 -10.00
N LEU A 4 -0.39 -22.34 -8.78
CA LEU A 4 0.10 -21.62 -7.60
C LEU A 4 1.64 -21.53 -7.60
N GLN A 5 2.33 -22.60 -8.03
CA GLN A 5 3.79 -22.57 -8.13
C GLN A 5 4.26 -21.61 -9.23
N ASP A 6 3.57 -21.60 -10.38
CA ASP A 6 3.85 -20.64 -11.45
C ASP A 6 3.58 -19.18 -10.99
N LEU A 7 2.48 -18.94 -10.30
CA LEU A 7 2.18 -17.62 -9.73
C LEU A 7 3.24 -17.20 -8.71
N PHE A 8 3.68 -18.08 -7.82
CA PHE A 8 4.73 -17.78 -6.84
C PHE A 8 6.09 -17.52 -7.49
N SER A 9 6.45 -18.24 -8.55
CA SER A 9 7.68 -18.01 -9.30
C SER A 9 7.66 -16.64 -9.99
N ARG A 10 6.54 -16.24 -10.59
CA ARG A 10 6.35 -14.94 -11.24
C ARG A 10 6.30 -13.77 -10.26
N LEU A 11 5.78 -13.98 -9.05
CA LEU A 11 5.83 -12.97 -7.98
C LEU A 11 7.27 -12.64 -7.55
N ARG A 12 8.22 -13.54 -7.82
CA ARG A 12 9.65 -13.29 -7.59
C ARG A 12 10.32 -12.56 -8.74
N ASP A 13 9.82 -12.74 -9.98
CA ASP A 13 10.31 -12.02 -11.16
C ASP A 13 9.32 -10.90 -11.54
N LEU A 14 9.51 -9.72 -10.94
CA LEU A 14 8.63 -8.58 -11.14
C LEU A 14 8.57 -8.06 -12.57
N PRO A 15 9.66 -8.02 -13.37
CA PRO A 15 9.59 -7.71 -14.79
C PRO A 15 8.69 -8.66 -15.57
N GLU A 16 8.78 -9.96 -15.33
CA GLU A 16 7.93 -10.95 -15.97
C GLU A 16 6.48 -10.85 -15.47
N LEU A 17 6.28 -10.59 -14.19
CA LEU A 17 4.96 -10.34 -13.63
C LEU A 17 4.28 -9.14 -14.30
N VAL A 18 4.98 -8.02 -14.44
CA VAL A 18 4.46 -6.80 -15.09
C VAL A 18 4.09 -7.09 -16.55
N ARG A 19 4.93 -7.84 -17.26
CA ARG A 19 4.67 -8.24 -18.64
C ARG A 19 3.46 -9.17 -18.76
N TRP A 20 3.38 -10.20 -17.92
CA TRP A 20 2.30 -11.19 -17.95
C TRP A 20 0.97 -10.62 -17.48
N ALA A 21 0.99 -9.86 -16.39
CA ALA A 21 -0.21 -9.25 -15.82
C ALA A 21 -0.79 -8.17 -16.71
N GLY A 22 0.05 -7.46 -17.45
CA GLY A 22 -0.34 -6.29 -18.22
C GLY A 22 -1.02 -5.23 -17.36
N THR A 23 -1.67 -4.27 -17.99
CA THR A 23 -2.36 -3.18 -17.28
C THR A 23 -3.47 -3.68 -16.35
N VAL A 24 -4.28 -4.63 -16.84
CA VAL A 24 -5.43 -5.16 -16.07
C VAL A 24 -4.97 -5.94 -14.85
N GLY A 25 -3.95 -6.79 -15.00
CA GLY A 25 -3.42 -7.55 -13.88
C GLY A 25 -2.77 -6.64 -12.83
N MET A 26 -2.04 -5.60 -13.25
CA MET A 26 -1.50 -4.60 -12.33
C MET A 26 -2.60 -3.86 -11.56
N MET A 27 -3.72 -3.50 -12.24
CA MET A 27 -4.88 -2.90 -11.57
C MET A 27 -5.48 -3.84 -10.53
N LEU A 28 -5.61 -5.13 -10.84
CA LEU A 28 -6.12 -6.13 -9.89
C LEU A 28 -5.19 -6.32 -8.69
N ILE A 29 -3.88 -6.36 -8.91
CA ILE A 29 -2.89 -6.47 -7.84
C ILE A 29 -3.00 -5.25 -6.91
N ILE A 30 -3.02 -4.03 -7.45
CA ILE A 30 -3.15 -2.80 -6.65
C ILE A 30 -4.49 -2.73 -5.93
N PHE A 31 -5.59 -3.12 -6.60
CA PHE A 31 -6.90 -3.21 -5.96
C PHE A 31 -6.90 -4.19 -4.78
N CYS A 32 -6.37 -5.40 -4.97
CA CYS A 32 -6.30 -6.40 -3.90
C CYS A 32 -5.39 -5.95 -2.76
N GLU A 33 -4.27 -5.30 -3.06
CA GLU A 33 -3.33 -4.79 -2.07
C GLU A 33 -3.94 -3.70 -1.19
N THR A 34 -4.70 -2.79 -1.79
CA THR A 34 -5.27 -1.66 -1.04
C THR A 34 -6.62 -2.00 -0.39
N GLY A 35 -7.40 -2.89 -1.00
CA GLY A 35 -8.77 -3.20 -0.58
C GLY A 35 -8.89 -4.42 0.32
N LEU A 36 -7.99 -5.38 0.17
CA LEU A 36 -8.06 -6.65 0.88
C LEU A 36 -6.89 -6.79 1.84
N LEU A 37 -7.15 -7.28 3.06
CA LEU A 37 -6.08 -7.50 4.06
C LEU A 37 -5.01 -8.50 3.60
N ILE A 38 -5.32 -9.34 2.61
CA ILE A 38 -4.38 -10.26 1.95
C ILE A 38 -3.32 -9.49 1.16
N GLY A 39 -3.59 -8.25 0.77
CA GLY A 39 -2.69 -7.37 0.03
C GLY A 39 -1.34 -7.09 0.71
N LEU A 40 -1.23 -7.34 2.04
CA LEU A 40 0.03 -7.25 2.76
C LEU A 40 1.16 -8.09 2.14
N PHE A 41 0.81 -9.17 1.44
CA PHE A 41 1.76 -10.08 0.79
C PHE A 41 2.01 -9.73 -0.69
N LEU A 42 1.30 -8.75 -1.24
CA LEU A 42 1.46 -8.34 -2.63
C LEU A 42 2.55 -7.27 -2.78
N PRO A 43 3.39 -7.35 -3.81
CA PRO A 43 4.55 -6.47 -3.98
C PRO A 43 4.21 -5.16 -4.72
N GLY A 44 3.19 -4.39 -4.26
CA GLY A 44 2.70 -3.22 -5.00
C GLY A 44 3.71 -2.11 -5.20
N ASP A 45 4.47 -1.73 -4.16
CA ASP A 45 5.52 -0.70 -4.29
C ASP A 45 6.56 -1.12 -5.34
N SER A 46 7.02 -2.37 -5.24
CA SER A 46 7.99 -2.94 -6.17
C SER A 46 7.42 -3.05 -7.59
N LEU A 47 6.13 -3.42 -7.69
CA LEU A 47 5.41 -3.49 -8.97
C LEU A 47 5.33 -2.12 -9.64
N LEU A 48 4.98 -1.07 -8.90
CA LEU A 48 4.89 0.30 -9.42
C LEU A 48 6.25 0.81 -9.90
N VAL A 49 7.30 0.61 -9.11
CA VAL A 49 8.66 1.02 -9.50
C VAL A 49 9.14 0.23 -10.71
N THR A 50 8.89 -1.08 -10.77
CA THR A 50 9.23 -1.92 -11.92
C THR A 50 8.47 -1.49 -13.18
N ALA A 51 7.16 -1.21 -13.06
CA ALA A 51 6.37 -0.72 -14.18
C ALA A 51 6.88 0.63 -14.70
N GLY A 52 7.25 1.55 -13.79
CA GLY A 52 7.87 2.82 -14.17
C GLY A 52 9.21 2.64 -14.87
N LEU A 53 10.07 1.77 -14.35
CA LEU A 53 11.37 1.44 -14.92
C LEU A 53 11.24 0.82 -16.33
N LEU A 54 10.36 -0.17 -16.48
CA LEU A 54 10.12 -0.83 -17.77
C LEU A 54 9.50 0.13 -18.78
N GLY A 55 8.60 1.00 -18.36
CA GLY A 55 8.03 2.04 -19.21
C GLY A 55 9.06 3.04 -19.74
N ALA A 56 10.19 3.22 -19.03
CA ALA A 56 11.30 4.07 -19.47
C ALA A 56 12.32 3.34 -20.34
N THR A 57 12.54 2.03 -20.11
CA THR A 57 13.67 1.28 -20.69
C THR A 57 13.26 0.26 -21.73
N ARG A 58 11.99 -0.16 -21.75
CA ARG A 58 11.45 -1.26 -22.56
C ARG A 58 10.15 -0.86 -23.27
N PRO A 59 10.20 0.01 -24.29
CA PRO A 59 8.99 0.46 -25.02
C PRO A 59 8.23 -0.70 -25.66
N GLU A 60 8.90 -1.81 -25.96
CA GLU A 60 8.30 -3.04 -26.49
C GLU A 60 7.23 -3.69 -25.56
N PHE A 61 7.24 -3.34 -24.28
CA PHE A 61 6.22 -3.84 -23.33
C PHE A 61 4.91 -3.02 -23.37
N GLY A 62 4.86 -1.95 -24.15
CA GLY A 62 3.65 -1.12 -24.31
C GLY A 62 3.20 -0.41 -23.01
N ILE A 63 4.12 -0.25 -22.05
CA ILE A 63 3.83 0.38 -20.76
C ILE A 63 3.96 1.88 -20.89
N HIS A 64 2.83 2.55 -21.00
CA HIS A 64 2.78 4.02 -20.98
C HIS A 64 2.47 4.51 -19.55
N VAL A 65 3.50 5.01 -18.85
CA VAL A 65 3.39 5.45 -17.44
C VAL A 65 2.27 6.47 -17.24
N TRP A 66 2.08 7.37 -18.21
CA TRP A 66 1.08 8.43 -18.14
C TRP A 66 -0.38 7.94 -18.25
N THR A 67 -0.61 6.82 -18.92
CA THR A 67 -1.94 6.16 -18.97
C THR A 67 -2.11 5.16 -17.85
N LEU A 68 -1.02 4.48 -17.48
CA LEU A 68 -1.03 3.48 -16.40
C LEU A 68 -1.31 4.13 -15.04
N GLY A 69 -0.68 5.27 -14.74
CA GLY A 69 -0.83 5.97 -13.46
C GLY A 69 -2.29 6.23 -13.06
N PRO A 70 -3.09 6.92 -13.89
CA PRO A 70 -4.51 7.17 -13.61
C PRO A 70 -5.33 5.88 -13.41
N LEU A 71 -5.05 4.83 -14.17
CA LEU A 71 -5.75 3.54 -14.06
C LEU A 71 -5.44 2.85 -12.72
N LEU A 72 -4.18 2.86 -12.31
CA LEU A 72 -3.77 2.31 -11.02
C LEU A 72 -4.31 3.13 -9.84
N ILE A 73 -4.37 4.47 -9.98
CA ILE A 73 -5.00 5.35 -8.99
C ILE A 73 -6.49 4.99 -8.84
N ALA A 74 -7.20 4.81 -9.96
CA ALA A 74 -8.61 4.39 -9.91
C ALA A 74 -8.77 3.03 -9.20
N ALA A 75 -7.92 2.04 -9.53
CA ALA A 75 -7.92 0.74 -8.89
C ALA A 75 -7.67 0.84 -7.37
N ALA A 76 -6.71 1.67 -6.95
CA ALA A 76 -6.41 1.89 -5.54
C ALA A 76 -7.58 2.56 -4.79
N ILE A 77 -8.23 3.56 -5.39
CA ILE A 77 -9.38 4.24 -4.78
C ILE A 77 -10.55 3.27 -4.60
N VAL A 78 -10.82 2.43 -5.61
CA VAL A 78 -11.87 1.41 -5.52
C VAL A 78 -11.52 0.39 -4.45
N GLY A 79 -10.27 -0.09 -4.40
CA GLY A 79 -9.79 -1.00 -3.36
C GLY A 79 -9.97 -0.41 -1.96
N ASP A 80 -9.50 0.81 -1.74
CA ASP A 80 -9.67 1.50 -0.45
C ASP A 80 -11.13 1.63 -0.04
N SER A 81 -12.01 1.95 -1.00
CA SER A 81 -13.44 2.08 -0.75
C SER A 81 -14.05 0.75 -0.31
N VAL A 82 -13.61 -0.36 -0.93
CA VAL A 82 -14.01 -1.72 -0.52
C VAL A 82 -13.49 -2.02 0.88
N GLY A 83 -12.21 -1.78 1.15
CA GLY A 83 -11.62 -1.96 2.48
C GLY A 83 -12.34 -1.15 3.56
N TYR A 84 -12.66 0.12 3.27
CA TYR A 84 -13.44 0.97 4.16
C TYR A 84 -14.84 0.39 4.43
N GLN A 85 -15.56 -0.07 3.39
CA GLN A 85 -16.89 -0.67 3.54
C GLN A 85 -16.84 -1.97 4.34
N ILE A 86 -15.84 -2.82 4.08
CA ILE A 86 -15.61 -4.02 4.90
C ILE A 86 -15.47 -3.61 6.37
N GLY A 87 -14.62 -2.64 6.68
CA GLY A 87 -14.43 -2.14 8.04
C GLY A 87 -15.70 -1.59 8.66
N ARG A 88 -16.50 -0.82 7.90
CA ARG A 88 -17.74 -0.22 8.38
C ARG A 88 -18.84 -1.24 8.69
N VAL A 89 -18.94 -2.30 7.87
CA VAL A 89 -19.93 -3.36 8.05
C VAL A 89 -19.52 -4.36 9.13
N THR A 90 -18.23 -4.72 9.15
CA THR A 90 -17.73 -5.74 10.09
C THR A 90 -17.42 -5.16 11.47
N GLY A 91 -17.03 -3.88 11.54
CA GLY A 91 -16.67 -3.21 12.79
C GLY A 91 -17.73 -3.39 13.89
N PRO A 92 -19.00 -2.98 13.71
CA PRO A 92 -20.04 -3.16 14.71
C PRO A 92 -20.26 -4.62 15.12
N ARG A 93 -20.12 -5.56 14.16
CA ARG A 93 -20.34 -7.00 14.41
C ARG A 93 -19.21 -7.65 15.19
N ILE A 94 -17.96 -7.24 14.95
CA ILE A 94 -16.77 -7.77 15.62
C ILE A 94 -16.71 -7.27 17.07
N PHE A 95 -17.13 -6.02 17.30
CA PHE A 95 -17.07 -5.39 18.62
C PHE A 95 -18.39 -5.49 19.43
N SER A 96 -19.46 -6.11 18.88
CA SER A 96 -20.68 -6.42 19.61
C SER A 96 -20.56 -7.67 20.48
N ARG A 97 -19.59 -8.56 20.20
CA ARG A 97 -19.29 -9.71 21.06
C ARG A 97 -18.43 -9.25 22.23
N GLU A 98 -18.89 -9.58 23.44
CA GLU A 98 -18.17 -9.30 24.68
C GLU A 98 -16.75 -9.89 24.63
N ASP A 99 -15.77 -9.01 24.85
CA ASP A 99 -14.34 -9.30 25.11
C ASP A 99 -13.72 -10.56 24.47
N GLY A 100 -13.59 -10.55 23.15
CA GLY A 100 -12.69 -11.48 22.46
C GLY A 100 -11.22 -11.14 22.77
N LEU A 101 -10.35 -12.15 22.88
CA LEU A 101 -8.92 -12.01 23.17
C LEU A 101 -8.18 -11.01 22.26
N ILE A 102 -8.63 -10.82 21.04
CA ILE A 102 -7.98 -10.01 20.01
C ILE A 102 -8.72 -8.69 19.74
N PHE A 103 -10.07 -8.64 19.84
CA PHE A 103 -10.90 -7.48 19.51
C PHE A 103 -11.61 -6.94 20.76
N LYS A 104 -11.00 -5.96 21.44
CA LYS A 104 -11.57 -5.29 22.60
C LYS A 104 -12.21 -3.96 22.19
N ARG A 105 -13.37 -3.61 22.74
CA ARG A 105 -14.03 -2.29 22.56
C ARG A 105 -13.08 -1.11 22.80
N LYS A 106 -12.10 -1.27 23.67
CA LYS A 106 -11.05 -0.29 23.94
C LYS A 106 -10.23 0.07 22.68
N TYR A 107 -10.00 -0.87 21.75
CA TYR A 107 -9.27 -0.58 20.52
C TYR A 107 -10.10 0.18 19.50
N LEU A 108 -11.42 -0.06 19.46
CA LEU A 108 -12.35 0.72 18.65
C LEU A 108 -12.41 2.17 19.11
N ALA A 109 -12.56 2.40 20.42
CA ALA A 109 -12.54 3.72 21.01
C ALA A 109 -11.22 4.45 20.71
N LYS A 110 -10.09 3.77 20.85
CA LYS A 110 -8.77 4.34 20.51
C LYS A 110 -8.64 4.66 19.02
N ALA A 111 -9.14 3.81 18.12
CA ALA A 111 -9.11 4.08 16.69
C ALA A 111 -9.96 5.31 16.34
N ASN A 112 -11.15 5.40 16.90
CA ASN A 112 -12.05 6.55 16.71
C ASN A 112 -11.41 7.84 17.27
N ASP A 113 -10.91 7.82 18.50
CA ASP A 113 -10.22 8.94 19.12
C ASP A 113 -8.99 9.38 18.33
N PHE A 114 -8.21 8.43 17.82
CA PHE A 114 -7.06 8.69 16.98
C PHE A 114 -7.45 9.39 15.67
N TYR A 115 -8.52 8.93 14.99
CA TYR A 115 -9.00 9.58 13.77
C TYR A 115 -9.69 10.92 14.04
N GLN A 116 -10.30 11.12 15.20
CA GLN A 116 -10.83 12.42 15.59
C GLN A 116 -9.72 13.44 15.89
N THR A 117 -8.67 12.98 16.56
CA THR A 117 -7.54 13.86 16.96
C THR A 117 -6.62 14.18 15.78
N HIS A 118 -6.23 13.18 14.97
CA HIS A 118 -5.26 13.35 13.88
C HIS A 118 -5.91 13.55 12.51
N GLY A 119 -7.21 13.29 12.41
CA GLY A 119 -8.01 13.51 11.21
C GLY A 119 -7.64 12.61 10.03
N GLY A 120 -8.12 13.00 8.85
CA GLY A 120 -7.90 12.26 7.61
C GLY A 120 -6.47 12.25 7.10
N LYS A 121 -5.62 13.19 7.55
CA LYS A 121 -4.19 13.22 7.21
C LYS A 121 -3.49 11.92 7.54
N THR A 122 -3.96 11.21 8.57
CA THR A 122 -3.44 9.88 8.95
C THR A 122 -3.64 8.85 7.85
N VAL A 123 -4.78 8.86 7.16
CA VAL A 123 -5.05 7.95 6.03
C VAL A 123 -4.05 8.17 4.90
N MET A 124 -3.75 9.43 4.59
CA MET A 124 -2.79 9.80 3.56
C MET A 124 -1.36 9.38 3.95
N ILE A 125 -0.92 9.68 5.18
CA ILE A 125 0.42 9.35 5.68
C ILE A 125 0.60 7.84 5.83
N ALA A 126 -0.45 7.12 6.24
CA ALA A 126 -0.45 5.67 6.40
C ALA A 126 -0.03 4.93 5.12
N ARG A 127 -0.28 5.50 3.94
CA ARG A 127 0.10 4.89 2.65
C ARG A 127 1.59 4.71 2.46
N PHE A 128 2.40 5.52 3.12
CA PHE A 128 3.86 5.42 3.05
C PHE A 128 4.44 4.38 4.04
N VAL A 129 3.59 3.73 4.82
CA VAL A 129 3.99 2.65 5.73
C VAL A 129 3.32 1.36 5.28
N PRO A 130 4.05 0.41 4.69
CA PRO A 130 3.47 -0.74 3.97
C PRO A 130 2.41 -1.52 4.76
N ILE A 131 2.69 -1.81 6.04
CA ILE A 131 1.72 -2.55 6.89
C ILE A 131 0.51 -1.67 7.22
N VAL A 132 0.73 -0.39 7.55
CA VAL A 132 -0.34 0.50 8.02
C VAL A 132 -1.32 0.82 6.90
N ARG A 133 -0.85 0.96 5.66
CA ARG A 133 -1.68 1.32 4.51
C ARG A 133 -2.78 0.30 4.21
N THR A 134 -2.50 -1.01 4.35
CA THR A 134 -3.49 -2.07 4.10
C THR A 134 -4.59 -2.09 5.17
N PHE A 135 -4.26 -1.71 6.39
CA PHE A 135 -5.23 -1.63 7.48
C PHE A 135 -5.97 -0.29 7.57
N ALA A 136 -5.37 0.79 7.09
CA ALA A 136 -5.90 2.14 7.24
C ALA A 136 -7.34 2.32 6.71
N PRO A 137 -7.72 1.83 5.51
CA PRO A 137 -9.09 1.90 5.02
C PRO A 137 -10.08 1.15 5.91
N VAL A 138 -9.72 -0.08 6.29
CA VAL A 138 -10.56 -0.92 7.16
C VAL A 138 -10.73 -0.26 8.53
N LEU A 139 -9.65 0.25 9.12
CA LEU A 139 -9.70 0.94 10.42
C LEU A 139 -10.48 2.26 10.36
N ALA A 140 -10.41 3.00 9.25
CA ALA A 140 -11.22 4.19 9.03
C ALA A 140 -12.72 3.84 8.97
N GLY A 141 -13.08 2.72 8.33
CA GLY A 141 -14.44 2.18 8.31
C GLY A 141 -14.92 1.74 9.69
N VAL A 142 -14.10 0.98 10.41
CA VAL A 142 -14.36 0.54 11.79
C VAL A 142 -14.54 1.73 12.73
N GLY A 143 -13.69 2.77 12.59
CA GLY A 143 -13.77 4.02 13.37
C GLY A 143 -14.91 4.95 12.94
N ALA A 144 -15.81 4.51 12.04
CA ALA A 144 -16.96 5.26 11.53
C ALA A 144 -16.61 6.67 10.99
N MET A 145 -15.41 6.83 10.43
CA MET A 145 -15.00 8.07 9.78
C MET A 145 -16.00 8.43 8.66
N PRO A 146 -16.42 9.71 8.48
CA PRO A 146 -17.27 10.08 7.36
C PRO A 146 -16.63 9.74 6.01
N TYR A 147 -17.37 9.05 5.12
CA TYR A 147 -16.82 8.53 3.87
C TYR A 147 -16.19 9.60 2.99
N LEU A 148 -16.81 10.76 2.84
CA LEU A 148 -16.27 11.87 2.04
C LEU A 148 -14.90 12.36 2.58
N ARG A 149 -14.75 12.39 3.91
CA ARG A 149 -13.48 12.74 4.54
C ARG A 149 -12.43 11.66 4.31
N PHE A 150 -12.79 10.38 4.45
CA PHE A 150 -11.93 9.26 4.10
C PHE A 150 -11.51 9.32 2.63
N ALA A 151 -12.47 9.42 1.71
CA ALA A 151 -12.25 9.40 0.28
C ALA A 151 -11.30 10.54 -0.18
N SER A 152 -11.48 11.76 0.31
CA SER A 152 -10.63 12.90 -0.06
C SER A 152 -9.15 12.66 0.29
N PHE A 153 -8.86 12.12 1.47
CA PHE A 153 -7.49 11.80 1.88
C PHE A 153 -6.97 10.52 1.23
N SER A 154 -7.82 9.54 0.97
CA SER A 154 -7.47 8.33 0.23
C SER A 154 -7.08 8.66 -1.22
N ILE A 155 -7.88 9.47 -1.91
CA ILE A 155 -7.61 9.91 -3.29
C ILE A 155 -6.28 10.67 -3.36
N SER A 156 -6.10 11.68 -2.49
CA SER A 156 -4.87 12.47 -2.45
C SER A 156 -3.65 11.57 -2.17
N GLY A 157 -3.77 10.66 -1.21
CA GLY A 157 -2.72 9.71 -0.86
C GLY A 157 -2.40 8.74 -2.00
N SER A 158 -3.43 8.25 -2.73
CA SER A 158 -3.23 7.37 -3.89
C SER A 158 -2.48 8.06 -5.02
N ILE A 159 -2.85 9.31 -5.32
CA ILE A 159 -2.20 10.11 -6.35
C ILE A 159 -0.72 10.27 -6.01
N ILE A 160 -0.41 10.73 -4.79
CA ILE A 160 0.98 10.98 -4.38
C ILE A 160 1.77 9.68 -4.37
N TRP A 161 1.23 8.61 -3.78
CA TRP A 161 1.91 7.33 -3.67
C TRP A 161 2.20 6.69 -5.04
N ILE A 162 1.19 6.53 -5.89
CA ILE A 162 1.35 5.85 -7.19
C ILE A 162 2.27 6.65 -8.10
N TRP A 163 2.08 7.97 -8.20
CA TRP A 163 2.95 8.79 -9.02
C TRP A 163 4.39 8.83 -8.48
N SER A 164 4.60 8.90 -7.17
CA SER A 164 5.95 8.87 -6.62
C SER A 164 6.68 7.58 -6.99
N MET A 165 6.05 6.41 -6.85
CA MET A 165 6.66 5.11 -7.16
C MET A 165 6.90 4.92 -8.66
N LEU A 166 5.91 5.25 -9.50
CA LEU A 166 6.06 5.19 -10.95
C LEU A 166 7.16 6.12 -11.47
N LEU A 167 7.20 7.37 -10.98
CA LEU A 167 8.19 8.36 -11.42
C LEU A 167 9.59 8.07 -10.89
N ILE A 168 9.73 7.51 -9.70
CA ILE A 168 11.02 7.00 -9.20
C ILE A 168 11.53 5.92 -10.17
N GLY A 169 10.72 4.90 -10.49
CA GLY A 169 11.11 3.86 -11.42
C GLY A 169 11.44 4.41 -12.81
N TYR A 170 10.60 5.27 -13.35
CA TYR A 170 10.79 5.90 -14.66
C TYR A 170 12.03 6.76 -14.71
N GLY A 171 12.28 7.56 -13.68
CA GLY A 171 13.47 8.41 -13.57
C GLY A 171 14.75 7.58 -13.49
N LEU A 172 14.77 6.52 -12.67
CA LEU A 172 15.90 5.60 -12.58
C LEU A 172 16.18 4.94 -13.94
N GLY A 173 15.13 4.55 -14.67
CA GLY A 173 15.25 3.97 -16.00
C GLY A 173 15.88 4.92 -17.02
N ARG A 174 15.61 6.22 -16.90
CA ARG A 174 16.17 7.23 -17.83
C ARG A 174 17.55 7.73 -17.45
N THR A 175 17.89 7.75 -16.16
CA THR A 175 19.13 8.37 -15.68
C THR A 175 20.28 7.38 -15.55
N ILE A 176 20.00 6.08 -15.31
CA ILE A 176 21.04 5.08 -15.08
C ILE A 176 21.12 4.12 -16.29
N PRO A 177 22.15 4.22 -17.15
CA PRO A 177 22.35 3.26 -18.24
C PRO A 177 22.49 1.83 -17.71
N GLY A 178 21.81 0.86 -18.35
CA GLY A 178 21.90 -0.55 -17.96
C GLY A 178 21.13 -0.93 -16.68
N VAL A 179 20.40 -0.01 -16.06
CA VAL A 179 19.62 -0.29 -14.83
C VAL A 179 18.57 -1.40 -15.05
N ALA A 180 18.07 -1.55 -16.26
CA ALA A 180 17.14 -2.63 -16.62
C ALA A 180 17.74 -4.03 -16.47
N GLN A 181 19.07 -4.17 -16.44
CA GLN A 181 19.77 -5.44 -16.18
C GLN A 181 19.91 -5.72 -14.68
N HIS A 182 19.68 -4.72 -13.82
CA HIS A 182 19.82 -4.79 -12.37
C HIS A 182 18.52 -4.43 -11.63
N VAL A 183 17.37 -4.72 -12.25
CA VAL A 183 16.04 -4.40 -11.71
C VAL A 183 15.87 -4.92 -10.28
N GLU A 184 16.36 -6.13 -9.99
CA GLU A 184 16.31 -6.74 -8.65
C GLU A 184 17.01 -5.88 -7.58
N LYS A 185 18.17 -5.31 -7.90
CA LYS A 185 18.92 -4.44 -6.97
C LYS A 185 18.19 -3.13 -6.73
N VAL A 186 17.59 -2.58 -7.77
CA VAL A 186 16.77 -1.35 -7.67
C VAL A 186 15.54 -1.60 -6.81
N ILE A 187 14.85 -2.71 -7.04
CA ILE A 187 13.69 -3.11 -6.26
C ILE A 187 14.07 -3.29 -4.78
N LEU A 188 15.17 -4.01 -4.52
CA LEU A 188 15.66 -4.21 -3.15
C LEU A 188 15.97 -2.88 -2.47
N ALA A 189 16.63 -1.95 -3.17
CA ALA A 189 16.93 -0.62 -2.66
C ALA A 189 15.66 0.18 -2.35
N VAL A 190 14.64 0.11 -3.22
CA VAL A 190 13.35 0.79 -3.00
C VAL A 190 12.60 0.19 -1.82
N ILE A 191 12.55 -1.14 -1.70
CA ILE A 191 11.93 -1.81 -0.55
C ILE A 191 12.62 -1.39 0.74
N LEU A 192 13.95 -1.40 0.78
CA LEU A 192 14.71 -0.97 1.95
C LEU A 192 14.42 0.49 2.30
N LEU A 193 14.42 1.39 1.31
CA LEU A 193 14.09 2.80 1.50
C LEU A 193 12.66 3.02 1.98
N SER A 194 11.70 2.24 1.51
CA SER A 194 10.28 2.32 1.91
C SER A 194 10.05 1.82 3.33
N VAL A 195 10.81 0.81 3.78
CA VAL A 195 10.68 0.23 5.12
C VAL A 195 11.44 1.05 6.18
N LEU A 196 12.53 1.74 5.79
CA LEU A 196 13.38 2.53 6.71
C LEU A 196 12.60 3.54 7.57
N PRO A 197 11.69 4.37 7.03
CA PRO A 197 10.92 5.32 7.85
C PRO A 197 10.04 4.62 8.89
N GLY A 198 9.46 3.47 8.54
CA GLY A 198 8.65 2.65 9.45
C GLY A 198 9.48 2.07 10.60
N VAL A 199 10.62 1.49 10.28
CA VAL A 199 11.57 0.94 11.28
C VAL A 199 12.09 2.05 12.19
N PHE A 200 12.46 3.19 11.64
CA PHE A 200 12.99 4.33 12.40
C PHE A 200 11.94 4.95 13.34
N SER A 201 10.69 5.08 12.88
CA SER A 201 9.59 5.57 13.72
C SER A 201 9.26 4.59 14.86
N TRP A 202 9.27 3.29 14.58
CA TRP A 202 9.10 2.24 15.60
C TRP A 202 10.24 2.21 16.62
N TRP A 203 11.48 2.36 16.18
CA TRP A 203 12.64 2.43 17.05
C TRP A 203 12.59 3.65 17.97
N ARG A 204 12.26 4.83 17.44
CA ARG A 204 12.03 6.06 18.24
C ARG A 204 10.88 5.90 19.24
N ALA A 205 9.77 5.26 18.86
CA ALA A 205 8.65 5.03 19.75
C ALA A 205 9.05 4.10 20.91
N ARG A 206 9.84 3.05 20.65
CA ARG A 206 10.40 2.17 21.68
C ARG A 206 11.34 2.89 22.65
N GLN A 207 12.18 3.79 22.18
CA GLN A 207 13.07 4.57 23.06
C GLN A 207 12.28 5.49 24.00
N LYS A 208 11.25 6.18 23.50
CA LYS A 208 10.37 7.02 24.32
C LYS A 208 9.58 6.23 25.35
N SER A 209 9.17 5.02 25.04
CA SER A 209 8.47 4.13 25.99
C SER A 209 9.38 3.64 27.12
N LYS A 210 10.64 3.34 26.81
CA LYS A 210 11.64 2.96 27.83
C LYS A 210 12.01 4.13 28.75
N ALA A 211 12.16 5.33 28.22
CA ALA A 211 12.44 6.54 29.00
C ALA A 211 11.29 6.91 29.96
N ARG A 212 10.02 6.64 29.56
CA ARG A 212 8.85 6.85 30.44
C ARG A 212 8.64 5.76 31.49
N ALA A 213 9.25 4.59 31.35
CA ALA A 213 9.17 3.53 32.32
C ALA A 213 10.27 3.61 33.40
N GLN A 214 11.26 4.51 33.21
CA GLN A 214 12.38 4.75 34.12
C GLN A 214 12.26 6.10 34.87
N ALA A 215 11.27 6.92 34.55
CA ALA A 215 10.89 8.15 35.25
C ALA A 215 9.61 7.95 36.06
#